data_c9e097d7d14280aaf517b48ddbfafd7f
#
_entry.id   c9e097d7d14280aaf517b48ddbfafd7f
#
_cell.length_a   1.000
_cell.length_b   1.000
_cell.length_c   1.000
_cell.angle_alpha   90.00
_cell.angle_beta   90.00
_cell.angle_gamma   90.00
#
_symmetry.space_group_name_H-M   'P 1'
#
loop_
_entity.id
_entity.type
_entity.pdbx_description
1 polymer ?
#
loop_
_entity_poly.entity_id
_entity_poly.type
_entity_poly.pdbx_seq_one_letter_code
_entity_poly.pdbx_strand_id
1 'polypeptide(L)'
;MLNFIDISNNQGSVIALPSLLPNVDAIVCKATQGTWFVDQFCDGWVQQCINAGKPWGFYHFAGDNDPQFEAEWFAINCENYFKHGIPVLDWEGVHDANGNLIFDQSVEWVNEFVQHVHDRTNVWPWIYANPWRFNQGGVNPNCARWVASYPEVPNPTFTQAQSWECPEADGNVVAWQFCSDGRVSGYDKNLDCSLFYGDVDQWRAYAKGDNKDSGTPNGDADSNVSTSVLENDQYKITIERK
;
A
#
# COMPACT_ATOMS: atom_id res chain seq x y z
N MET A 1 -18.85 -1.82 -0.04
CA MET A 1 -17.86 -0.96 0.64
C MET A 1 -17.30 -1.75 1.82
N LEU A 2 -15.98 -1.75 2.00
CA LEU A 2 -15.32 -2.45 3.12
C LEU A 2 -14.69 -1.44 4.07
N ASN A 3 -14.76 -1.73 5.37
CA ASN A 3 -14.06 -1.02 6.43
C ASN A 3 -12.71 -1.69 6.67
N PHE A 4 -11.63 -0.95 6.58
CA PHE A 4 -10.31 -1.51 6.81
C PHE A 4 -9.42 -0.58 7.64
N ILE A 5 -8.37 -1.13 8.19
CA ILE A 5 -7.35 -0.42 8.94
C ILE A 5 -5.98 -0.71 8.34
N ASP A 6 -5.04 0.16 8.61
CA ASP A 6 -3.64 -0.14 8.38
C ASP A 6 -2.85 -0.11 9.69
N ILE A 7 -1.83 -0.98 9.75
CA ILE A 7 -1.03 -1.22 10.94
C ILE A 7 0.44 -1.41 10.58
N SER A 8 1.30 -1.08 11.56
CA SER A 8 2.75 -1.20 11.41
C SER A 8 3.39 -1.62 12.74
N ASN A 9 4.71 -1.73 12.75
CA ASN A 9 5.48 -1.90 13.98
C ASN A 9 5.17 -0.87 15.09
N ASN A 10 4.53 0.26 14.76
CA ASN A 10 4.05 1.23 15.75
C ASN A 10 2.99 0.64 16.69
N GLN A 11 2.14 -0.25 16.19
CA GLN A 11 1.21 -1.03 17.01
C GLN A 11 1.92 -2.22 17.68
N GLY A 12 2.94 -2.76 17.05
CA GLY A 12 3.80 -3.82 17.58
C GLY A 12 3.04 -5.05 18.10
N SER A 13 3.59 -5.70 19.10
CA SER A 13 2.97 -6.87 19.75
C SER A 13 1.74 -6.55 20.60
N VAL A 14 1.41 -5.27 20.77
CA VAL A 14 0.27 -4.83 21.59
C VAL A 14 -1.06 -5.08 20.90
N ILE A 15 -1.07 -5.13 19.56
CA ILE A 15 -2.30 -5.35 18.79
C ILE A 15 -2.68 -6.82 18.80
N ALA A 16 -3.86 -7.13 19.32
CA ALA A 16 -4.42 -8.48 19.34
C ALA A 16 -5.38 -8.65 18.15
N LEU A 17 -4.87 -9.05 17.00
CA LEU A 17 -5.69 -9.19 15.77
C LEU A 17 -6.93 -10.09 15.95
N PRO A 18 -6.90 -11.21 16.70
CA PRO A 18 -8.10 -12.01 16.90
C PRO A 18 -9.30 -11.24 17.52
N SER A 19 -9.01 -10.21 18.34
CA SER A 19 -10.07 -9.36 18.92
C SER A 19 -10.52 -8.26 17.96
N LEU A 20 -9.67 -7.86 17.04
CA LEU A 20 -9.90 -6.75 16.11
C LEU A 20 -10.55 -7.22 14.80
N LEU A 21 -10.13 -8.36 14.26
CA LEU A 21 -10.61 -8.92 12.99
C LEU A 21 -12.13 -9.03 12.86
N PRO A 22 -12.92 -9.32 13.91
CA PRO A 22 -14.38 -9.31 13.79
C PRO A 22 -14.98 -7.93 13.49
N ASN A 23 -14.24 -6.85 13.76
CA ASN A 23 -14.73 -5.48 13.70
C ASN A 23 -14.24 -4.70 12.48
N VAL A 24 -13.45 -5.34 11.61
CA VAL A 24 -12.96 -4.79 10.34
C VAL A 24 -13.13 -5.81 9.21
N ASP A 25 -13.23 -5.34 7.98
CA ASP A 25 -13.40 -6.21 6.82
C ASP A 25 -12.06 -6.62 6.22
N ALA A 26 -11.04 -5.75 6.28
CA ALA A 26 -9.71 -5.99 5.77
C ALA A 26 -8.63 -5.30 6.61
N ILE A 27 -7.38 -5.69 6.42
CA ILE A 27 -6.21 -5.06 7.07
C ILE A 27 -5.09 -4.88 6.05
N VAL A 28 -4.40 -3.72 6.09
CA VAL A 28 -3.16 -3.47 5.34
C VAL A 28 -2.00 -3.37 6.32
N CYS A 29 -0.95 -4.19 6.15
CA CYS A 29 0.17 -4.28 7.07
C CYS A 29 1.42 -3.64 6.48
N LYS A 30 2.17 -2.83 7.25
CA LYS A 30 3.50 -2.41 6.85
C LYS A 30 4.38 -3.63 6.63
N ALA A 31 5.03 -3.71 5.47
CA ALA A 31 5.96 -4.79 5.17
C ALA A 31 7.40 -4.30 5.15
N THR A 32 7.67 -3.21 4.42
CA THR A 32 9.03 -2.71 4.23
C THR A 32 9.08 -1.18 4.23
N GLN A 33 10.30 -0.63 4.33
CA GLN A 33 10.58 0.80 4.16
C GLN A 33 12.00 0.98 3.63
N GLY A 34 12.18 1.90 2.67
CA GLY A 34 13.48 2.15 2.05
C GLY A 34 14.12 0.83 1.56
N THR A 35 15.44 0.73 1.65
CA THR A 35 16.19 -0.50 1.32
C THR A 35 16.74 -1.22 2.55
N TRP A 36 16.24 -0.93 3.75
CA TRP A 36 16.88 -1.36 5.00
C TRP A 36 15.90 -1.92 6.05
N PHE A 37 14.61 -1.66 5.94
CA PHE A 37 13.65 -2.05 6.96
C PHE A 37 12.67 -3.11 6.45
N VAL A 38 12.47 -4.15 7.25
CA VAL A 38 11.41 -5.15 7.11
C VAL A 38 10.65 -5.20 8.43
N ASP A 39 9.33 -5.05 8.39
CA ASP A 39 8.49 -5.08 9.57
C ASP A 39 8.39 -6.52 10.11
N GLN A 40 8.95 -6.75 11.30
CA GLN A 40 8.99 -8.07 11.93
C GLN A 40 7.61 -8.65 12.29
N PHE A 41 6.57 -7.82 12.34
CA PHE A 41 5.21 -8.26 12.71
C PHE A 41 4.34 -8.56 11.50
N CYS A 42 4.73 -8.08 10.31
CA CYS A 42 3.93 -8.16 9.08
C CYS A 42 3.47 -9.58 8.79
N ASP A 43 4.39 -10.53 8.73
CA ASP A 43 4.05 -11.93 8.40
C ASP A 43 3.07 -12.52 9.41
N GLY A 44 3.30 -12.30 10.71
CA GLY A 44 2.40 -12.76 11.75
C GLY A 44 0.97 -12.23 11.63
N TRP A 45 0.80 -10.98 11.20
CA TRP A 45 -0.50 -10.37 10.97
C TRP A 45 -1.15 -10.89 9.68
N VAL A 46 -0.40 -10.98 8.61
CA VAL A 46 -0.87 -11.53 7.33
C VAL A 46 -1.38 -12.97 7.51
N GLN A 47 -0.63 -13.82 8.22
CA GLN A 47 -1.06 -15.19 8.51
C GLN A 47 -2.37 -15.24 9.33
N GLN A 48 -2.57 -14.31 10.26
CA GLN A 48 -3.82 -14.23 11.02
C GLN A 48 -5.00 -13.79 10.13
N CYS A 49 -4.78 -12.86 9.18
CA CYS A 49 -5.80 -12.49 8.19
C CYS A 49 -6.16 -13.69 7.29
N ILE A 50 -5.15 -14.42 6.79
CA ILE A 50 -5.36 -15.62 5.97
C ILE A 50 -6.17 -16.67 6.73
N ASN A 51 -5.80 -16.98 7.98
CA ASN A 51 -6.48 -17.95 8.82
C ASN A 51 -7.93 -17.55 9.13
N ALA A 52 -8.21 -16.26 9.20
CA ALA A 52 -9.55 -15.72 9.41
C ALA A 52 -10.36 -15.55 8.11
N GLY A 53 -9.78 -15.83 6.95
CA GLY A 53 -10.40 -15.62 5.63
C GLY A 53 -10.63 -14.16 5.28
N LYS A 54 -9.95 -13.23 5.96
CA LYS A 54 -10.07 -11.78 5.75
C LYS A 54 -9.21 -11.32 4.58
N PRO A 55 -9.71 -10.42 3.74
CA PRO A 55 -8.90 -9.67 2.79
C PRO A 55 -7.76 -8.92 3.49
N TRP A 56 -6.62 -8.81 2.83
CA TRP A 56 -5.46 -8.12 3.37
C TRP A 56 -4.63 -7.45 2.28
N GLY A 57 -3.79 -6.53 2.69
CA GLY A 57 -2.78 -5.88 1.87
C GLY A 57 -1.48 -5.70 2.64
N PHE A 58 -0.46 -5.21 1.95
CA PHE A 58 0.84 -4.95 2.52
C PHE A 58 1.47 -3.72 1.86
N TYR A 59 2.18 -2.89 2.64
CA TYR A 59 2.70 -1.67 2.10
C TYR A 59 4.21 -1.49 2.28
N HIS A 60 4.80 -0.79 1.33
CA HIS A 60 6.14 -0.25 1.37
C HIS A 60 6.06 1.25 1.65
N PHE A 61 6.70 1.70 2.72
CA PHE A 61 6.87 3.12 3.00
C PHE A 61 8.05 3.65 2.18
N ALA A 62 7.81 4.60 1.29
CA ALA A 62 8.83 5.15 0.40
C ALA A 62 9.95 5.83 1.20
N GLY A 63 11.19 5.47 0.91
CA GLY A 63 12.39 6.05 1.48
C GLY A 63 13.00 7.12 0.60
N ASP A 64 14.29 7.33 0.75
CA ASP A 64 15.12 8.30 0.02
C ASP A 64 16.14 7.63 -0.92
N ASN A 65 16.00 6.33 -1.16
CA ASN A 65 16.89 5.59 -2.05
C ASN A 65 16.39 5.67 -3.51
N ASP A 66 17.16 5.08 -4.40
CA ASP A 66 16.77 4.90 -5.79
C ASP A 66 15.46 4.06 -5.87
N PRO A 67 14.46 4.46 -6.68
CA PRO A 67 13.16 3.79 -6.74
C PRO A 67 13.23 2.33 -7.17
N GLN A 68 14.17 1.96 -8.04
CA GLN A 68 14.34 0.57 -8.47
C GLN A 68 14.88 -0.31 -7.35
N PHE A 69 15.80 0.21 -6.53
CA PHE A 69 16.29 -0.53 -5.36
C PHE A 69 15.22 -0.71 -4.31
N GLU A 70 14.41 0.31 -4.02
CA GLU A 70 13.32 0.18 -3.05
C GLU A 70 12.24 -0.78 -3.57
N ALA A 71 11.89 -0.70 -4.85
CA ALA A 71 10.93 -1.60 -5.48
C ALA A 71 11.40 -3.06 -5.45
N GLU A 72 12.69 -3.31 -5.73
CA GLU A 72 13.25 -4.66 -5.64
C GLU A 72 13.33 -5.16 -4.21
N TRP A 73 13.68 -4.29 -3.24
CA TRP A 73 13.63 -4.60 -1.82
C TRP A 73 12.23 -5.03 -1.38
N PHE A 74 11.21 -4.28 -1.80
CA PHE A 74 9.81 -4.61 -1.55
C PHE A 74 9.43 -5.95 -2.18
N ALA A 75 9.76 -6.13 -3.47
CA ALA A 75 9.41 -7.33 -4.22
C ALA A 75 10.03 -8.61 -3.63
N ILE A 76 11.32 -8.58 -3.26
CA ILE A 76 12.03 -9.74 -2.69
C ILE A 76 11.47 -10.09 -1.30
N ASN A 77 11.31 -9.10 -0.43
CA ASN A 77 10.87 -9.36 0.95
C ASN A 77 9.38 -9.74 1.03
N CYS A 78 8.59 -9.45 0.00
CA CYS A 78 7.16 -9.72 -0.07
C CYS A 78 6.78 -10.72 -1.17
N GLU A 79 7.74 -11.49 -1.72
CA GLU A 79 7.53 -12.36 -2.88
C GLU A 79 6.28 -13.25 -2.74
N ASN A 80 6.05 -13.81 -1.57
CA ASN A 80 4.91 -14.70 -1.30
C ASN A 80 3.58 -13.98 -1.05
N TYR A 81 3.58 -12.64 -1.02
CA TYR A 81 2.37 -11.84 -0.76
C TYR A 81 1.71 -11.35 -2.03
N PHE A 82 2.50 -11.10 -3.08
CA PHE A 82 1.97 -10.70 -4.38
C PHE A 82 0.98 -11.73 -4.94
N LYS A 83 -0.07 -11.26 -5.59
CA LYS A 83 -1.22 -12.03 -6.09
C LYS A 83 -2.14 -12.63 -5.02
N HIS A 84 -1.84 -12.38 -3.73
CA HIS A 84 -2.65 -12.83 -2.59
C HIS A 84 -3.19 -11.67 -1.75
N GLY A 85 -2.38 -10.65 -1.53
CA GLY A 85 -2.73 -9.39 -0.88
C GLY A 85 -2.49 -8.20 -1.81
N ILE A 86 -3.11 -7.06 -1.52
CA ILE A 86 -2.91 -5.82 -2.29
C ILE A 86 -1.57 -5.19 -1.92
N PRO A 87 -0.63 -5.03 -2.88
CA PRO A 87 0.57 -4.25 -2.64
C PRO A 87 0.25 -2.75 -2.66
N VAL A 88 0.87 -1.98 -1.78
CA VAL A 88 0.69 -0.53 -1.69
C VAL A 88 2.04 0.17 -1.61
N LEU A 89 2.21 1.26 -2.35
CA LEU A 89 3.26 2.25 -2.14
C LEU A 89 2.70 3.37 -1.26
N ASP A 90 3.31 3.60 -0.11
CA ASP A 90 3.01 4.69 0.81
C ASP A 90 3.93 5.88 0.48
N TRP A 91 3.34 6.92 -0.13
CA TRP A 91 4.03 8.10 -0.66
C TRP A 91 3.74 9.34 0.18
N GLU A 92 4.51 9.54 1.24
CA GLU A 92 4.33 10.67 2.17
C GLU A 92 5.52 11.63 2.25
N GLY A 93 6.68 11.24 1.71
CA GLY A 93 7.95 11.91 1.92
C GLY A 93 8.65 11.41 3.20
N VAL A 94 9.95 11.66 3.30
CA VAL A 94 10.77 11.27 4.45
C VAL A 94 10.99 12.46 5.35
N HIS A 95 10.75 12.30 6.63
CA HIS A 95 10.89 13.37 7.64
C HIS A 95 11.94 12.99 8.68
N ASP A 96 12.63 14.00 9.21
CA ASP A 96 13.53 13.84 10.36
C ASP A 96 12.74 13.66 11.69
N ALA A 97 13.46 13.43 12.78
CA ALA A 97 12.86 13.26 14.10
C ALA A 97 12.13 14.52 14.63
N ASN A 98 12.33 15.68 14.01
CA ASN A 98 11.65 16.91 14.34
C ASN A 98 10.45 17.21 13.42
N GLY A 99 10.16 16.30 12.46
CA GLY A 99 9.08 16.46 11.50
C GLY A 99 9.42 17.30 10.28
N ASN A 100 10.70 17.68 10.07
CA ASN A 100 11.08 18.41 8.87
C ASN A 100 11.20 17.43 7.69
N LEU A 101 10.63 17.83 6.56
CA LEU A 101 10.77 17.07 5.31
C LEU A 101 12.23 17.09 4.85
N ILE A 102 12.86 15.94 4.72
CA ILE A 102 14.26 15.77 4.27
C ILE A 102 14.37 15.19 2.88
N PHE A 103 13.39 14.44 2.44
CA PHE A 103 13.29 13.93 1.08
C PHE A 103 11.82 13.83 0.65
N ASP A 104 11.52 14.34 -0.54
CA ASP A 104 10.18 14.27 -1.13
C ASP A 104 10.28 13.52 -2.47
N GLN A 105 9.68 12.35 -2.53
CA GLN A 105 9.67 11.56 -3.75
C GLN A 105 8.87 12.29 -4.83
N SER A 106 9.49 12.50 -5.99
CA SER A 106 8.79 13.07 -7.14
C SER A 106 7.81 12.08 -7.77
N VAL A 107 6.94 12.58 -8.63
CA VAL A 107 6.01 11.73 -9.41
C VAL A 107 6.78 10.74 -10.29
N GLU A 108 7.93 11.16 -10.84
CA GLU A 108 8.82 10.30 -11.64
C GLU A 108 9.37 9.15 -10.79
N TRP A 109 9.83 9.44 -9.57
CA TRP A 109 10.29 8.43 -8.60
C TRP A 109 9.19 7.39 -8.32
N VAL A 110 7.98 7.87 -8.03
CA VAL A 110 6.81 7.02 -7.77
C VAL A 110 6.48 6.15 -8.97
N ASN A 111 6.46 6.73 -10.16
CA ASN A 111 6.15 6.00 -11.40
C ASN A 111 7.19 4.93 -11.71
N GLU A 112 8.48 5.22 -11.48
CA GLU A 112 9.56 4.25 -11.67
C GLU A 112 9.46 3.09 -10.66
N PHE A 113 9.17 3.39 -9.39
CA PHE A 113 8.94 2.37 -8.36
C PHE A 113 7.78 1.43 -8.74
N VAL A 114 6.59 1.98 -9.04
CA VAL A 114 5.42 1.14 -9.34
C VAL A 114 5.56 0.37 -10.64
N GLN A 115 6.27 0.93 -11.63
CA GLN A 115 6.59 0.22 -12.87
C GLN A 115 7.50 -0.97 -12.59
N HIS A 116 8.55 -0.79 -11.79
CA HIS A 116 9.47 -1.87 -11.44
C HIS A 116 8.76 -2.99 -10.66
N VAL A 117 7.91 -2.63 -9.68
CA VAL A 117 7.08 -3.61 -8.97
C VAL A 117 6.18 -4.38 -9.94
N HIS A 118 5.51 -3.69 -10.86
CA HIS A 118 4.67 -4.33 -11.87
C HIS A 118 5.48 -5.28 -12.78
N ASP A 119 6.60 -4.83 -13.30
CA ASP A 119 7.46 -5.64 -14.18
C ASP A 119 7.95 -6.92 -13.49
N ARG A 120 8.18 -6.84 -12.19
CA ARG A 120 8.68 -7.94 -11.35
C ARG A 120 7.60 -8.94 -10.94
N THR A 121 6.35 -8.46 -10.74
CA THR A 121 5.28 -9.23 -10.08
C THR A 121 4.03 -9.42 -10.93
N ASN A 122 3.90 -8.63 -11.99
CA ASN A 122 2.68 -8.48 -12.82
C ASN A 122 1.46 -8.01 -12.00
N VAL A 123 1.69 -7.21 -10.93
CA VAL A 123 0.64 -6.57 -10.12
C VAL A 123 0.95 -5.09 -9.98
N TRP A 124 -0.01 -4.22 -10.33
CA TRP A 124 0.10 -2.79 -10.07
C TRP A 124 -0.16 -2.51 -8.59
N PRO A 125 0.76 -1.86 -7.87
CA PRO A 125 0.48 -1.41 -6.50
C PRO A 125 -0.61 -0.35 -6.47
N TRP A 126 -1.37 -0.28 -5.39
CA TRP A 126 -2.04 0.97 -5.04
C TRP A 126 -1.01 2.01 -4.64
N ILE A 127 -1.36 3.28 -4.79
CA ILE A 127 -0.57 4.39 -4.26
C ILE A 127 -1.39 5.06 -3.16
N TYR A 128 -0.82 5.12 -1.95
CA TYR A 128 -1.36 5.89 -0.84
C TYR A 128 -0.64 7.23 -0.79
N ALA A 129 -1.42 8.32 -0.77
CA ALA A 129 -0.94 9.69 -0.62
C ALA A 129 -2.09 10.64 -0.26
N ASN A 130 -1.76 11.87 0.13
CA ASN A 130 -2.75 12.93 0.27
C ASN A 130 -3.25 13.43 -1.11
N PRO A 131 -4.44 14.09 -1.18
CA PRO A 131 -5.01 14.58 -2.45
C PRO A 131 -4.08 15.55 -3.20
N TRP A 132 -3.31 16.37 -2.48
CA TRP A 132 -2.42 17.35 -3.10
C TRP A 132 -1.38 16.69 -4.01
N ARG A 133 -0.80 15.55 -3.57
CA ARG A 133 0.18 14.80 -4.38
C ARG A 133 -0.43 14.27 -5.66
N PHE A 134 -1.61 13.67 -5.58
CA PHE A 134 -2.31 13.16 -6.76
C PHE A 134 -2.67 14.28 -7.73
N ASN A 135 -3.13 15.42 -7.22
CA ASN A 135 -3.57 16.57 -8.03
C ASN A 135 -2.41 17.34 -8.69
N GLN A 136 -1.14 16.98 -8.42
CA GLN A 136 -0.02 17.45 -9.25
C GLN A 136 -0.05 16.82 -10.65
N GLY A 137 -0.75 15.71 -10.83
CA GLY A 137 -0.88 14.99 -12.10
C GLY A 137 0.32 14.10 -12.42
N GLY A 138 0.22 13.34 -13.49
CA GLY A 138 1.30 12.51 -14.01
C GLY A 138 1.53 11.19 -13.30
N VAL A 139 0.78 10.88 -12.24
CA VAL A 139 0.87 9.59 -11.54
C VAL A 139 0.34 8.46 -12.42
N ASN A 140 1.06 7.34 -12.48
CA ASN A 140 0.76 6.20 -13.34
C ASN A 140 -0.74 5.82 -13.27
N PRO A 141 -1.48 5.86 -14.37
CA PRO A 141 -2.93 5.63 -14.40
C PRO A 141 -3.34 4.18 -14.08
N ASN A 142 -2.42 3.23 -14.19
CA ASN A 142 -2.69 1.82 -13.87
C ASN A 142 -2.77 1.55 -12.35
N CYS A 143 -2.26 2.47 -11.54
CA CYS A 143 -2.30 2.34 -10.08
C CYS A 143 -3.59 2.95 -9.53
N ALA A 144 -4.28 2.23 -8.67
CA ALA A 144 -5.41 2.77 -7.92
C ALA A 144 -4.92 3.72 -6.81
N ARG A 145 -5.79 4.65 -6.41
CA ARG A 145 -5.49 5.69 -5.40
C ARG A 145 -6.14 5.33 -4.08
N TRP A 146 -5.34 5.31 -3.03
CA TRP A 146 -5.79 5.31 -1.64
C TRP A 146 -5.50 6.69 -1.07
N VAL A 147 -6.53 7.49 -0.93
CA VAL A 147 -6.42 8.91 -0.54
C VAL A 147 -6.33 9.02 0.98
N ALA A 148 -5.40 9.82 1.48
CA ALA A 148 -5.29 10.18 2.89
C ALA A 148 -5.78 11.62 3.09
N SER A 149 -6.90 11.80 3.78
CA SER A 149 -7.41 13.13 4.12
C SER A 149 -8.38 13.04 5.29
N TYR A 150 -8.11 13.79 6.34
CA TYR A 150 -8.80 13.66 7.61
C TYR A 150 -9.76 14.84 7.83
N PRO A 151 -11.07 14.60 7.92
CA PRO A 151 -12.02 15.58 8.40
C PRO A 151 -11.69 16.00 9.84
N GLU A 152 -12.01 17.24 10.21
CA GLU A 152 -11.82 17.75 11.58
C GLU A 152 -12.90 17.18 12.54
N VAL A 153 -12.96 15.86 12.64
CA VAL A 153 -13.87 15.13 13.53
C VAL A 153 -13.04 14.18 14.40
N PRO A 154 -12.99 14.37 15.71
CA PRO A 154 -12.19 13.52 16.59
C PRO A 154 -12.78 12.11 16.70
N ASN A 155 -11.93 11.10 16.69
CA ASN A 155 -12.26 9.68 16.84
C ASN A 155 -13.46 9.24 15.95
N PRO A 156 -13.45 9.49 14.65
CA PRO A 156 -14.57 9.16 13.80
C PRO A 156 -14.73 7.66 13.66
N THR A 157 -15.96 7.25 13.40
CA THR A 157 -16.33 5.85 13.18
C THR A 157 -16.49 5.55 11.69
N PHE A 158 -16.36 4.28 11.30
CA PHE A 158 -16.66 3.84 9.94
C PHE A 158 -18.06 4.25 9.48
N THR A 159 -19.07 4.13 10.38
CA THR A 159 -20.46 4.52 10.07
C THR A 159 -20.59 6.01 9.73
N GLN A 160 -19.86 6.88 10.43
CA GLN A 160 -19.82 8.30 10.11
C GLN A 160 -19.15 8.53 8.76
N ALA A 161 -17.96 7.95 8.55
CA ALA A 161 -17.19 8.10 7.32
C ALA A 161 -17.94 7.62 6.07
N GLN A 162 -18.76 6.57 6.19
CA GLN A 162 -19.59 6.08 5.09
C GLN A 162 -20.65 7.09 4.61
N SER A 163 -20.96 8.11 5.41
CA SER A 163 -21.87 9.19 5.05
C SER A 163 -21.15 10.43 4.49
N TRP A 164 -19.83 10.45 4.46
CA TRP A 164 -19.02 11.55 3.97
C TRP A 164 -18.59 11.35 2.53
N GLU A 165 -18.22 12.43 1.87
CA GLU A 165 -17.63 12.39 0.53
C GLU A 165 -16.10 12.32 0.66
N CYS A 166 -15.49 11.41 -0.11
CA CYS A 166 -14.05 11.36 -0.27
C CYS A 166 -13.56 12.64 -0.95
N PRO A 167 -12.49 13.27 -0.47
CA PRO A 167 -11.88 14.38 -1.17
C PRO A 167 -11.46 14.01 -2.60
N GLU A 168 -11.66 14.95 -3.54
CA GLU A 168 -11.27 14.75 -4.93
C GLU A 168 -9.75 14.57 -5.06
N ALA A 169 -9.36 13.56 -5.82
CA ALA A 169 -7.98 13.30 -6.20
C ALA A 169 -7.92 12.79 -7.64
N ASP A 170 -6.85 13.15 -8.36
CA ASP A 170 -6.66 12.71 -9.74
C ASP A 170 -6.41 11.19 -9.82
N GLY A 171 -7.12 10.55 -10.75
CA GLY A 171 -7.01 9.12 -11.02
C GLY A 171 -8.15 8.27 -10.44
N ASN A 172 -7.95 6.95 -10.43
CA ASN A 172 -8.92 5.98 -9.95
C ASN A 172 -8.88 5.88 -8.41
N VAL A 173 -9.69 6.66 -7.71
CA VAL A 173 -9.80 6.62 -6.25
C VAL A 173 -10.64 5.41 -5.85
N VAL A 174 -10.02 4.47 -5.15
CA VAL A 174 -10.67 3.23 -4.68
C VAL A 174 -10.78 3.14 -3.18
N ALA A 175 -9.97 3.90 -2.44
CA ALA A 175 -9.96 3.87 -1.00
C ALA A 175 -9.67 5.26 -0.40
N TRP A 176 -10.14 5.46 0.83
CA TRP A 176 -9.95 6.69 1.59
C TRP A 176 -9.61 6.38 3.04
N GLN A 177 -8.41 6.80 3.50
CA GLN A 177 -8.07 6.85 4.91
C GLN A 177 -8.59 8.17 5.48
N PHE A 178 -9.59 8.08 6.33
CA PHE A 178 -10.33 9.23 6.84
C PHE A 178 -9.90 9.68 8.23
N CYS A 179 -9.07 8.92 8.92
CA CYS A 179 -8.49 9.32 10.21
C CYS A 179 -7.29 8.47 10.62
N SER A 180 -6.51 8.99 11.56
CA SER A 180 -5.43 8.30 12.27
C SER A 180 -5.70 8.17 13.78
N ASP A 181 -6.88 8.55 14.23
CA ASP A 181 -7.31 8.51 15.64
C ASP A 181 -8.55 7.67 15.86
N GLY A 182 -8.93 6.83 14.87
CA GLY A 182 -10.11 5.98 14.93
C GLY A 182 -10.09 5.00 16.11
N ARG A 183 -11.28 4.67 16.61
CA ARG A 183 -11.47 3.68 17.68
C ARG A 183 -12.22 2.47 17.15
N VAL A 184 -11.54 1.34 17.13
CA VAL A 184 -12.11 0.07 16.66
C VAL A 184 -12.21 -0.90 17.83
N SER A 185 -13.35 -1.53 17.98
CA SER A 185 -13.55 -2.53 19.04
C SER A 185 -12.50 -3.64 18.94
N GLY A 186 -11.93 -4.02 20.07
CA GLY A 186 -10.83 -4.99 20.13
C GLY A 186 -9.44 -4.38 20.23
N TYR A 187 -9.34 -3.04 20.15
CA TYR A 187 -8.09 -2.31 20.38
C TYR A 187 -8.37 -0.96 21.06
N ASP A 188 -7.62 -0.63 22.11
CA ASP A 188 -7.90 0.50 23.00
C ASP A 188 -7.14 1.79 22.65
N LYS A 189 -6.36 1.77 21.57
CA LYS A 189 -5.59 2.92 21.09
C LYS A 189 -6.11 3.40 19.73
N ASN A 190 -5.50 4.47 19.24
CA ASN A 190 -5.78 5.03 17.92
C ASN A 190 -5.38 4.07 16.80
N LEU A 191 -6.17 4.05 15.75
CA LEU A 191 -5.91 3.32 14.52
C LEU A 191 -6.20 4.20 13.30
N ASP A 192 -5.44 3.97 12.27
CA ASP A 192 -5.68 4.48 10.93
C ASP A 192 -6.85 3.72 10.32
N CYS A 193 -7.94 4.44 10.01
CA CYS A 193 -9.18 3.85 9.54
C CYS A 193 -9.52 4.31 8.13
N SER A 194 -9.92 3.36 7.31
CA SER A 194 -10.14 3.56 5.88
C SER A 194 -11.40 2.89 5.35
N LEU A 195 -11.95 3.43 4.28
CA LEU A 195 -13.01 2.84 3.48
C LEU A 195 -12.45 2.39 2.12
N PHE A 196 -12.83 1.20 1.69
CA PHE A 196 -12.64 0.74 0.32
C PHE A 196 -13.98 0.77 -0.42
N TYR A 197 -14.01 1.41 -1.58
CA TYR A 197 -15.25 1.61 -2.39
C TYR A 197 -15.59 0.40 -3.27
N GLY A 198 -15.39 -0.79 -2.74
CA GLY A 198 -15.64 -2.05 -3.39
C GLY A 198 -16.11 -3.12 -2.42
N ASP A 199 -16.20 -4.34 -2.91
CA ASP A 199 -16.47 -5.56 -2.14
C ASP A 199 -15.23 -6.46 -2.03
N VAL A 200 -15.39 -7.62 -1.39
CA VAL A 200 -14.31 -8.59 -1.18
C VAL A 200 -13.76 -9.15 -2.51
N ASP A 201 -14.62 -9.33 -3.52
CA ASP A 201 -14.18 -9.88 -4.80
C ASP A 201 -13.39 -8.84 -5.61
N GLN A 202 -13.79 -7.57 -5.54
CA GLN A 202 -13.01 -6.45 -6.10
C GLN A 202 -11.66 -6.29 -5.37
N TRP A 203 -11.61 -6.40 -4.03
CA TRP A 203 -10.35 -6.42 -3.28
C TRP A 203 -9.40 -7.51 -3.78
N ARG A 204 -9.94 -8.73 -3.92
CA ARG A 204 -9.17 -9.88 -4.42
C ARG A 204 -8.72 -9.73 -5.87
N ALA A 205 -9.51 -9.05 -6.70
CA ALA A 205 -9.12 -8.73 -8.08
C ALA A 205 -7.91 -7.79 -8.11
N TYR A 206 -7.90 -6.74 -7.28
CA TYR A 206 -6.74 -5.87 -7.13
C TYR A 206 -5.50 -6.65 -6.64
N ALA A 207 -5.64 -7.53 -5.67
CA ALA A 207 -4.53 -8.35 -5.17
C ALA A 207 -3.92 -9.25 -6.26
N LYS A 208 -4.73 -9.76 -7.19
CA LYS A 208 -4.28 -10.63 -8.29
C LYS A 208 -3.67 -9.88 -9.48
N GLY A 209 -3.86 -8.58 -9.56
CA GLY A 209 -3.53 -7.79 -10.73
C GLY A 209 -4.55 -7.90 -11.87
N ASP A 210 -5.73 -8.47 -11.60
CA ASP A 210 -6.83 -8.63 -12.56
C ASP A 210 -7.66 -7.34 -12.71
N ASN A 211 -7.03 -6.18 -12.61
CA ASN A 211 -7.68 -4.87 -12.74
C ASN A 211 -8.17 -4.68 -14.16
N LYS A 212 -9.30 -5.28 -14.49
CA LYS A 212 -10.04 -4.95 -15.70
C LYS A 212 -10.81 -3.67 -15.47
N ASP A 213 -10.12 -2.54 -15.51
CA ASP A 213 -10.78 -1.33 -15.94
C ASP A 213 -11.00 -1.43 -17.45
N SER A 214 -12.23 -1.22 -17.84
CA SER A 214 -12.73 -1.24 -19.19
C SER A 214 -11.95 -0.29 -20.08
N GLY A 215 -11.08 -0.80 -20.94
CA GLY A 215 -10.57 -0.01 -22.05
C GLY A 215 -9.15 -0.30 -22.49
N THR A 216 -9.05 -1.25 -23.38
CA THR A 216 -8.06 -1.59 -24.41
C THR A 216 -7.31 -2.89 -24.22
N PRO A 217 -7.40 -3.79 -25.19
CA PRO A 217 -6.57 -5.01 -25.20
C PRO A 217 -5.17 -4.64 -25.67
N ASN A 218 -4.17 -4.81 -24.82
CA ASN A 218 -2.79 -4.78 -25.27
C ASN A 218 -2.26 -6.20 -25.44
N GLY A 219 -1.68 -6.38 -26.62
CA GLY A 219 -1.19 -7.63 -27.12
C GLY A 219 0.00 -8.19 -26.35
N ASP A 220 0.19 -9.47 -26.61
CA ASP A 220 1.27 -10.30 -26.15
C ASP A 220 2.64 -9.63 -26.30
N ALA A 221 3.33 -9.46 -25.21
CA ALA A 221 4.73 -9.06 -25.20
C ALA A 221 5.63 -10.28 -24.98
N ASP A 222 6.46 -10.48 -25.95
CA ASP A 222 7.45 -11.52 -26.11
C ASP A 222 8.45 -11.55 -24.93
N SER A 223 8.75 -12.75 -24.45
CA SER A 223 9.66 -12.99 -23.34
C SER A 223 11.12 -12.86 -23.77
N ASN A 224 11.74 -11.72 -23.53
CA ASN A 224 13.20 -11.60 -23.55
C ASN A 224 13.72 -11.58 -22.10
N VAL A 225 14.45 -12.62 -21.73
CA VAL A 225 15.20 -12.66 -20.47
C VAL A 225 16.35 -11.67 -20.56
N SER A 226 16.34 -10.63 -19.76
CA SER A 226 17.48 -9.75 -19.57
C SER A 226 17.95 -9.80 -18.12
N THR A 227 19.25 -9.95 -17.91
CA THR A 227 19.86 -9.85 -16.56
C THR A 227 20.35 -8.43 -16.37
N SER A 228 19.89 -7.76 -15.34
CA SER A 228 20.44 -6.49 -14.89
C SER A 228 21.04 -6.64 -13.48
N VAL A 229 22.12 -5.92 -13.23
CA VAL A 229 22.75 -5.88 -11.91
C VAL A 229 22.57 -4.45 -11.39
N LEU A 230 21.91 -4.34 -10.26
CA LEU A 230 21.80 -3.08 -9.54
C LEU A 230 22.76 -3.15 -8.36
N GLU A 231 23.61 -2.16 -8.22
CA GLU A 231 24.60 -2.07 -7.14
C GLU A 231 24.45 -0.71 -6.44
N ASN A 232 24.46 -0.73 -5.13
CA ASN A 232 24.68 0.46 -4.32
C ASN A 232 25.77 0.17 -3.28
N ASP A 233 26.15 1.17 -2.50
CA ASP A 233 27.25 1.06 -1.52
C ASP A 233 27.00 0.03 -0.42
N GLN A 234 25.77 -0.47 -0.27
CA GLN A 234 25.38 -1.42 0.77
C GLN A 234 24.93 -2.79 0.24
N TYR A 235 24.40 -2.87 -1.00
CA TYR A 235 23.80 -4.08 -1.53
C TYR A 235 24.13 -4.28 -2.99
N LYS A 236 24.32 -5.55 -3.36
CA LYS A 236 24.37 -6.00 -4.75
C LYS A 236 23.18 -6.90 -5.00
N ILE A 237 22.28 -6.45 -5.87
CA ILE A 237 21.10 -7.20 -6.29
C ILE A 237 21.28 -7.62 -7.74
N THR A 238 21.22 -8.92 -8.01
CA THR A 238 21.23 -9.45 -9.37
C THR A 238 19.81 -9.80 -9.76
N ILE A 239 19.30 -9.16 -10.81
CA ILE A 239 17.94 -9.35 -11.32
C ILE A 239 18.02 -10.20 -12.58
N GLU A 240 17.43 -11.40 -12.53
CA GLU A 240 17.21 -12.23 -13.70
C GLU A 240 15.75 -12.04 -14.15
N ARG A 241 15.57 -11.42 -15.30
CA ARG A 241 14.25 -11.31 -15.95
C ARG A 241 14.03 -12.54 -16.84
N LYS A 242 13.00 -13.30 -16.52
CA LYS A 242 12.52 -14.41 -17.34
C LYS A 242 11.55 -13.95 -18.38
#